data_cc92fe6c8283dd2cbaa210b008efb4c3
#
_entry.id   cc92fe6c8283dd2cbaa210b008efb4c3
#
_cell.length_a   1.000
_cell.length_b   1.000
_cell.length_c   1.000
_cell.angle_alpha   90.00
_cell.angle_beta   90.00
_cell.angle_gamma   90.00
#
_symmetry.space_group_name_H-M   'P 1'
#
loop_
_entity.id
_entity.type
_entity.pdbx_description
1 polymer ?
#
loop_
_entity_poly.entity_id
_entity_poly.type
_entity_poly.pdbx_seq_one_letter_code
_entity_poly.pdbx_strand_id
1 'polypeptide(L)'
;MLRPLALSFLSLSIFLPPTPSGQNLPDPPGSLVTTLNAKPGPFTEPSVAINPHDPNQMVTAFQDNAQIAYSRDGGHHWNAATGIAPKNYHVSGDVSVVYDNRGHAYLCYIAFDKLGTFNYWAHNGGRNGIFIRRSLDGGATWEKDHIPVSEQAARQDIPWEDKPYIVADATSSRYAGNLYIGWTRWTLTDSRIVFTRSTDGGATWSQPIEIDRHRGFPRDDNGALEGFSAAVTSDGAVHAVWSDGDGILLTTSRDGGRTFSRPKMIQKTAPSMFAVNAVERANGFPVIAAAGHTLYLGWTDYRNGDLDVFCSSSRDKGRHWSAPVRVSTDPVHNGAEQFFPWMAADPSTGAVYFAFYDRRFDPQNRKQIFVLARSTDGGKTFTNYAWTHDAFDASGVFFGDYTGLAASAGRVLGAWMEKAPTPKGAKPGTIVRAGIADFTSPSPTAGPGTSR
;
A
#
# COMPACT_ATOMS: atom_id res chain seq x y z
N MET A 1 -66.07 -46.26 23.62
CA MET A 1 -66.08 -45.26 22.56
C MET A 1 -64.78 -44.45 22.70
N LEU A 2 -63.77 -44.85 21.97
CA LEU A 2 -62.46 -44.17 21.93
C LEU A 2 -62.43 -43.26 20.67
N ARG A 3 -62.19 -41.96 20.83
CA ARG A 3 -61.97 -41.01 19.74
C ARG A 3 -60.49 -40.98 19.37
N PRO A 4 -60.14 -40.94 18.08
CA PRO A 4 -58.75 -40.79 17.66
C PRO A 4 -58.25 -39.35 17.78
N LEU A 5 -57.06 -39.14 18.33
CA LEU A 5 -56.32 -37.90 18.28
C LEU A 5 -55.71 -37.73 16.88
N ALA A 6 -56.03 -36.61 16.23
CA ALA A 6 -55.39 -36.18 15.01
C ALA A 6 -54.07 -35.47 15.35
N LEU A 7 -52.94 -36.02 14.92
CA LEU A 7 -51.62 -35.34 14.93
C LEU A 7 -51.54 -34.41 13.70
N SER A 8 -51.49 -33.10 13.94
CA SER A 8 -51.16 -32.10 12.94
C SER A 8 -49.65 -32.02 12.81
N PHE A 9 -49.11 -32.39 11.65
CA PHE A 9 -47.73 -32.11 11.28
C PHE A 9 -47.61 -30.65 10.87
N LEU A 10 -46.94 -29.84 11.67
CA LEU A 10 -46.48 -28.52 11.28
C LEU A 10 -45.24 -28.71 10.40
N SER A 11 -45.36 -28.43 9.11
CA SER A 11 -44.23 -28.35 8.19
C SER A 11 -43.48 -27.04 8.45
N LEU A 12 -42.30 -27.16 9.08
CA LEU A 12 -41.35 -26.05 9.25
C LEU A 12 -40.67 -25.80 7.90
N SER A 13 -41.14 -24.83 7.13
CA SER A 13 -40.46 -24.37 5.95
C SER A 13 -39.23 -23.59 6.38
N ILE A 14 -38.05 -24.20 6.25
CA ILE A 14 -36.76 -23.51 6.41
C ILE A 14 -36.62 -22.56 5.21
N PHE A 15 -36.88 -21.26 5.44
CA PHE A 15 -36.48 -20.22 4.52
C PHE A 15 -34.95 -20.14 4.56
N LEU A 16 -34.26 -20.78 3.63
CA LEU A 16 -32.91 -20.47 3.31
C LEU A 16 -32.90 -19.05 2.72
N PRO A 17 -32.09 -18.13 3.24
CA PRO A 17 -31.94 -16.83 2.61
C PRO A 17 -31.46 -17.06 1.16
N PRO A 18 -31.90 -16.25 0.20
CA PRO A 18 -31.39 -16.34 -1.15
C PRO A 18 -29.88 -16.18 -1.10
N THR A 19 -29.15 -17.15 -1.66
CA THR A 19 -27.72 -16.98 -1.94
C THR A 19 -27.56 -15.66 -2.70
N PRO A 20 -26.71 -14.73 -2.23
CA PRO A 20 -26.42 -13.52 -2.98
C PRO A 20 -25.97 -13.97 -4.37
N SER A 21 -26.67 -13.57 -5.41
CA SER A 21 -26.19 -13.72 -6.77
C SER A 21 -24.85 -13.00 -6.82
N GLY A 22 -23.74 -13.75 -6.94
CA GLY A 22 -22.40 -13.20 -7.03
C GLY A 22 -22.36 -12.23 -8.23
N GLN A 23 -22.53 -10.94 -7.94
CA GLN A 23 -22.27 -9.92 -8.94
C GLN A 23 -20.77 -9.93 -9.17
N ASN A 24 -20.34 -10.54 -10.29
CA ASN A 24 -18.99 -10.40 -10.76
C ASN A 24 -18.67 -8.90 -10.86
N LEU A 25 -17.61 -8.47 -10.21
CA LEU A 25 -17.14 -7.11 -10.40
C LEU A 25 -16.69 -6.95 -11.86
N PRO A 26 -16.98 -5.81 -12.51
CA PRO A 26 -16.48 -5.54 -13.85
C PRO A 26 -14.95 -5.35 -13.84
N ASP A 27 -14.32 -5.56 -14.98
CA ASP A 27 -12.93 -5.15 -15.19
C ASP A 27 -12.79 -3.63 -15.09
N PRO A 28 -11.65 -3.11 -14.61
CA PRO A 28 -11.35 -1.70 -14.78
C PRO A 28 -11.32 -1.33 -16.27
N PRO A 29 -11.74 -0.11 -16.64
CA PRO A 29 -11.61 0.36 -18.03
C PRO A 29 -10.15 0.27 -18.52
N GLY A 30 -9.95 -0.23 -19.75
CA GLY A 30 -8.61 -0.40 -20.31
C GLY A 30 -7.71 -1.35 -19.55
N SER A 31 -8.29 -2.32 -18.84
CA SER A 31 -7.58 -3.25 -17.96
C SER A 31 -6.51 -4.05 -18.71
N LEU A 32 -5.30 -4.06 -18.17
CA LEU A 32 -4.19 -4.90 -18.58
C LEU A 32 -3.49 -5.42 -17.33
N VAL A 33 -3.29 -6.73 -17.25
CA VAL A 33 -2.56 -7.36 -16.12
C VAL A 33 -1.35 -8.12 -16.66
N THR A 34 -0.18 -7.81 -16.12
CA THR A 34 1.10 -8.41 -16.53
C THR A 34 1.83 -9.01 -15.34
N THR A 35 2.52 -10.13 -15.53
CA THR A 35 3.46 -10.68 -14.54
C THR A 35 4.84 -10.06 -14.74
N LEU A 36 5.43 -9.51 -13.67
CA LEU A 36 6.69 -8.76 -13.74
C LEU A 36 7.92 -9.63 -13.57
N ASN A 37 7.84 -10.71 -12.82
CA ASN A 37 8.96 -11.63 -12.60
C ASN A 37 8.84 -12.91 -13.44
N ALA A 38 9.94 -13.29 -14.07
CA ALA A 38 9.97 -14.44 -14.98
C ALA A 38 9.77 -15.79 -14.29
N LYS A 39 10.11 -15.89 -13.01
CA LYS A 39 10.00 -17.12 -12.19
C LYS A 39 9.46 -16.76 -10.81
N PRO A 40 8.65 -17.65 -10.20
CA PRO A 40 8.25 -17.50 -8.81
C PRO A 40 9.46 -17.42 -7.86
N GLY A 41 9.32 -16.61 -6.82
CA GLY A 41 10.35 -16.41 -5.80
C GLY A 41 9.78 -15.83 -4.53
N PRO A 42 10.60 -15.35 -3.59
CA PRO A 42 10.16 -14.70 -2.36
C PRO A 42 9.83 -13.20 -2.60
N PHE A 43 9.14 -12.89 -3.69
CA PHE A 43 8.84 -11.51 -4.07
C PHE A 43 7.60 -11.00 -3.37
N THR A 44 7.74 -9.85 -2.67
CA THR A 44 6.67 -9.24 -1.89
C THR A 44 6.74 -7.71 -1.97
N GLU A 45 5.78 -7.04 -1.37
CA GLU A 45 5.81 -5.62 -1.00
C GLU A 45 6.13 -4.68 -2.18
N PRO A 46 5.32 -4.71 -3.24
CA PRO A 46 5.58 -3.85 -4.39
C PRO A 46 5.23 -2.40 -4.09
N SER A 47 6.04 -1.50 -4.67
CA SER A 47 5.78 -0.07 -4.73
C SER A 47 5.78 0.38 -6.18
N VAL A 48 4.93 1.33 -6.52
CA VAL A 48 4.74 1.79 -7.91
C VAL A 48 4.72 3.31 -8.00
N ALA A 49 5.15 3.83 -9.15
CA ALA A 49 5.02 5.23 -9.48
C ALA A 49 4.75 5.44 -10.97
N ILE A 50 3.99 6.50 -11.28
CA ILE A 50 3.74 6.99 -12.65
C ILE A 50 4.40 8.35 -12.77
N ASN A 51 5.14 8.58 -13.85
CA ASN A 51 5.76 9.88 -14.11
C ASN A 51 4.66 10.94 -14.30
N PRO A 52 4.67 12.04 -13.51
CA PRO A 52 3.63 13.07 -13.59
C PRO A 52 3.61 13.85 -14.92
N HIS A 53 4.72 13.82 -15.68
CA HIS A 53 4.84 14.50 -16.98
C HIS A 53 4.57 13.59 -18.18
N ASP A 54 4.75 12.29 -18.01
CA ASP A 54 4.51 11.29 -19.04
C ASP A 54 3.90 10.03 -18.43
N PRO A 55 2.58 9.90 -18.40
CA PRO A 55 1.90 8.75 -17.81
C PRO A 55 2.19 7.40 -18.49
N ASN A 56 2.93 7.40 -19.62
CA ASN A 56 3.44 6.18 -20.23
C ASN A 56 4.70 5.65 -19.53
N GLN A 57 5.40 6.49 -18.78
CA GLN A 57 6.56 6.10 -18.01
C GLN A 57 6.13 5.67 -16.60
N MET A 58 6.40 4.43 -16.30
CA MET A 58 5.99 3.77 -15.04
C MET A 58 7.14 2.95 -14.48
N VAL A 59 7.26 2.90 -13.17
CA VAL A 59 8.17 2.01 -12.45
C VAL A 59 7.43 1.22 -11.39
N THR A 60 7.86 -0.03 -11.21
CA THR A 60 7.42 -0.92 -10.13
C THR A 60 8.66 -1.49 -9.48
N ALA A 61 8.80 -1.30 -8.17
CA ALA A 61 9.82 -1.98 -7.36
C ALA A 61 9.17 -3.06 -6.51
N PHE A 62 9.90 -4.11 -6.17
CA PHE A 62 9.44 -5.16 -5.27
C PHE A 62 10.61 -5.87 -4.58
N GLN A 63 10.38 -6.40 -3.41
CA GLN A 63 11.28 -7.27 -2.69
C GLN A 63 11.24 -8.66 -3.39
N ASP A 64 12.28 -9.49 -3.52
CA ASP A 64 13.56 -9.52 -2.85
C ASP A 64 14.65 -8.78 -3.67
N ASN A 65 15.67 -8.25 -2.94
CA ASN A 65 16.82 -7.55 -3.53
C ASN A 65 16.46 -6.29 -4.34
N ALA A 66 15.42 -5.56 -3.94
CA ALA A 66 15.00 -4.30 -4.55
C ALA A 66 14.90 -4.39 -6.08
N GLN A 67 14.16 -5.39 -6.59
CA GLN A 67 13.93 -5.55 -8.02
C GLN A 67 13.16 -4.36 -8.59
N ILE A 68 13.46 -4.00 -9.84
CA ILE A 68 12.73 -2.96 -10.58
C ILE A 68 12.27 -3.49 -11.93
N ALA A 69 11.03 -3.21 -12.27
CA ALA A 69 10.51 -3.25 -13.63
C ALA A 69 10.06 -1.84 -14.06
N TYR A 70 10.28 -1.49 -15.32
CA TYR A 70 9.85 -0.21 -15.89
C TYR A 70 9.13 -0.40 -17.21
N SER A 71 8.21 0.53 -17.51
CA SER A 71 7.48 0.63 -18.77
C SER A 71 7.63 2.05 -19.33
N ARG A 72 7.60 2.17 -20.66
CA ARG A 72 7.59 3.45 -21.40
C ARG A 72 6.39 3.61 -22.34
N ASP A 73 5.46 2.66 -22.28
CA ASP A 73 4.30 2.59 -23.17
C ASP A 73 2.98 2.39 -22.40
N GLY A 74 2.90 2.92 -21.18
CA GLY A 74 1.70 2.86 -20.35
C GLY A 74 1.40 1.49 -19.77
N GLY A 75 2.43 0.64 -19.59
CA GLY A 75 2.32 -0.68 -18.97
C GLY A 75 2.05 -1.82 -19.96
N HIS A 76 2.07 -1.57 -21.28
CA HIS A 76 1.90 -2.61 -22.29
C HIS A 76 3.12 -3.56 -22.34
N HIS A 77 4.33 -3.00 -22.21
CA HIS A 77 5.55 -3.79 -22.08
C HIS A 77 6.33 -3.37 -20.85
N TRP A 78 6.90 -4.37 -20.17
CA TRP A 78 7.71 -4.18 -18.98
C TRP A 78 9.11 -4.75 -19.20
N ASN A 79 10.11 -4.00 -18.77
CA ASN A 79 11.51 -4.38 -18.84
C ASN A 79 12.10 -4.38 -17.43
N ALA A 80 12.96 -5.34 -17.11
CA ALA A 80 13.71 -5.33 -15.88
C ALA A 80 14.84 -4.30 -15.95
N ALA A 81 14.99 -3.47 -14.93
CA ALA A 81 16.15 -2.62 -14.79
C ALA A 81 17.34 -3.44 -14.24
N THR A 82 18.56 -2.99 -14.58
CA THR A 82 19.80 -3.66 -14.16
C THR A 82 20.64 -2.80 -13.23
N GLY A 83 21.51 -3.44 -12.44
CA GLY A 83 22.50 -2.78 -11.61
C GLY A 83 21.98 -2.07 -10.38
N ILE A 84 20.79 -2.42 -9.90
CA ILE A 84 20.15 -1.79 -8.74
C ILE A 84 20.39 -2.53 -7.41
N ALA A 85 20.79 -3.79 -7.44
CA ALA A 85 21.04 -4.55 -6.21
C ALA A 85 22.16 -3.90 -5.37
N PRO A 86 22.01 -3.79 -4.05
CA PRO A 86 23.05 -3.24 -3.17
C PRO A 86 24.26 -4.17 -3.14
N LYS A 87 25.44 -3.62 -3.37
CA LYS A 87 26.69 -4.41 -3.48
C LYS A 87 27.32 -4.76 -2.13
N ASN A 88 27.05 -3.96 -1.11
CA ASN A 88 27.74 -4.06 0.19
C ASN A 88 26.90 -4.71 1.28
N TYR A 89 25.73 -5.22 0.94
CA TYR A 89 24.79 -5.85 1.84
C TYR A 89 24.30 -7.16 1.25
N HIS A 90 23.91 -8.10 2.08
CA HIS A 90 23.45 -9.42 1.64
C HIS A 90 22.00 -9.44 1.20
N VAL A 91 21.15 -8.60 1.80
CA VAL A 91 19.72 -8.55 1.57
C VAL A 91 19.27 -7.10 1.44
N SER A 92 18.28 -6.85 0.62
CA SER A 92 17.53 -5.60 0.59
C SER A 92 16.05 -5.84 0.41
N GLY A 93 15.23 -4.95 0.95
CA GLY A 93 13.77 -5.05 0.93
C GLY A 93 13.08 -3.73 1.20
N ASP A 94 11.81 -3.78 1.57
CA ASP A 94 10.95 -2.65 1.92
C ASP A 94 11.10 -1.47 0.96
N VAL A 95 10.79 -1.74 -0.30
CA VAL A 95 11.02 -0.80 -1.38
C VAL A 95 9.93 0.27 -1.42
N SER A 96 10.31 1.50 -1.76
CA SER A 96 9.39 2.59 -2.06
C SER A 96 9.92 3.40 -3.23
N VAL A 97 9.08 3.64 -4.25
CA VAL A 97 9.47 4.38 -5.47
C VAL A 97 8.61 5.63 -5.64
N VAL A 98 9.21 6.68 -6.20
CA VAL A 98 8.51 7.92 -6.53
C VAL A 98 9.17 8.60 -7.74
N TYR A 99 8.39 9.39 -8.48
CA TYR A 99 8.92 10.38 -9.41
C TYR A 99 8.89 11.78 -8.79
N ASP A 100 9.92 12.58 -9.08
CA ASP A 100 9.91 14.00 -8.76
C ASP A 100 9.16 14.82 -9.83
N ASN A 101 9.11 16.13 -9.64
CA ASN A 101 8.52 17.09 -10.58
C ASN A 101 9.34 17.32 -11.85
N ARG A 102 10.42 16.58 -12.09
CA ARG A 102 11.24 16.60 -13.33
C ARG A 102 11.13 15.27 -14.09
N GLY A 103 10.43 14.29 -13.52
CA GLY A 103 10.36 12.94 -14.09
C GLY A 103 11.57 12.05 -13.76
N HIS A 104 12.38 12.43 -12.78
CA HIS A 104 13.42 11.56 -12.25
C HIS A 104 12.78 10.55 -11.27
N ALA A 105 13.17 9.29 -11.37
CA ALA A 105 12.70 8.24 -10.47
C ALA A 105 13.69 8.01 -9.31
N TYR A 106 13.13 7.74 -8.14
CA TYR A 106 13.89 7.43 -6.92
C TYR A 106 13.41 6.13 -6.32
N LEU A 107 14.34 5.24 -6.01
CA LEU A 107 14.11 4.01 -5.26
C LEU A 107 14.68 4.18 -3.87
N CYS A 108 13.82 4.13 -2.86
CA CYS A 108 14.17 4.01 -1.45
C CYS A 108 14.02 2.55 -1.01
N TYR A 109 14.94 2.05 -0.19
CA TYR A 109 14.89 0.66 0.29
C TYR A 109 15.73 0.49 1.55
N ILE A 110 15.43 -0.56 2.32
CA ILE A 110 16.34 -1.03 3.37
C ILE A 110 17.39 -1.99 2.79
N ALA A 111 18.57 -2.03 3.39
CA ALA A 111 19.55 -3.06 3.14
C ALA A 111 20.24 -3.45 4.44
N PHE A 112 20.59 -4.76 4.59
CA PHE A 112 21.12 -5.29 5.83
C PHE A 112 21.96 -6.56 5.61
N ASP A 113 22.86 -6.84 6.56
CA ASP A 113 23.70 -8.04 6.52
C ASP A 113 22.96 -9.27 7.06
N LYS A 114 22.22 -9.11 8.15
CA LYS A 114 21.34 -10.15 8.73
C LYS A 114 20.27 -9.51 9.60
N LEU A 115 19.12 -10.14 9.65
CA LEU A 115 18.06 -9.81 10.61
C LEU A 115 18.50 -10.12 12.04
N GLY A 116 17.91 -9.42 12.99
CA GLY A 116 17.98 -9.73 14.41
C GLY A 116 17.18 -10.96 14.80
N THR A 117 16.70 -11.00 16.03
CA THR A 117 15.83 -12.09 16.50
C THR A 117 14.41 -11.87 15.99
N PHE A 118 13.61 -12.94 15.97
CA PHE A 118 12.22 -12.93 15.52
C PHE A 118 11.34 -11.83 16.17
N ASN A 119 11.55 -11.55 17.45
CA ASN A 119 10.76 -10.55 18.18
C ASN A 119 11.40 -9.16 18.27
N TYR A 120 12.65 -9.01 17.83
CA TYR A 120 13.39 -7.76 17.93
C TYR A 120 14.42 -7.67 16.80
N TRP A 121 14.06 -6.98 15.76
CA TRP A 121 14.93 -6.79 14.60
C TRP A 121 16.28 -6.17 14.97
N ALA A 122 16.30 -5.29 15.98
CA ALA A 122 17.50 -4.68 16.51
C ALA A 122 18.35 -5.63 17.39
N HIS A 123 17.81 -6.75 17.87
CA HIS A 123 18.51 -7.65 18.76
C HIS A 123 19.37 -8.67 18.00
N ASN A 124 20.69 -8.58 18.13
CA ASN A 124 21.67 -9.35 17.36
C ASN A 124 21.59 -9.15 15.83
N GLY A 125 20.97 -8.06 15.40
CA GLY A 125 20.98 -7.65 14.00
C GLY A 125 22.38 -7.36 13.49
N GLY A 126 22.53 -7.33 12.17
CA GLY A 126 23.75 -6.89 11.51
C GLY A 126 23.71 -5.41 11.15
N ARG A 127 24.75 -4.92 10.46
CA ARG A 127 24.76 -3.62 9.83
C ARG A 127 23.50 -3.48 8.94
N ASN A 128 22.84 -2.33 9.04
CA ASN A 128 21.62 -2.06 8.29
C ASN A 128 21.47 -0.57 7.99
N GLY A 129 20.57 -0.22 7.08
CA GLY A 129 20.30 1.18 6.77
C GLY A 129 19.25 1.37 5.69
N ILE A 130 18.92 2.64 5.45
CA ILE A 130 18.06 3.11 4.39
C ILE A 130 18.91 3.78 3.33
N PHE A 131 18.65 3.44 2.08
CA PHE A 131 19.42 3.86 0.92
C PHE A 131 18.53 4.38 -0.19
N ILE A 132 19.10 5.23 -1.05
CA ILE A 132 18.47 5.77 -2.25
C ILE A 132 19.29 5.43 -3.48
N ARG A 133 18.61 5.11 -4.56
CA ARG A 133 19.14 5.09 -5.92
C ARG A 133 18.30 6.01 -6.79
N ARG A 134 18.94 6.65 -7.79
CA ARG A 134 18.29 7.59 -8.70
C ARG A 134 18.33 7.08 -10.13
N SER A 135 17.28 7.39 -10.88
CA SER A 135 17.22 7.20 -12.33
C SER A 135 16.84 8.53 -12.98
N LEU A 136 17.60 8.95 -13.97
CA LEU A 136 17.37 10.19 -14.71
C LEU A 136 16.68 9.94 -16.07
N ASP A 137 16.38 8.69 -16.38
CA ASP A 137 15.82 8.26 -17.67
C ASP A 137 14.50 7.49 -17.53
N GLY A 138 13.72 7.81 -16.49
CA GLY A 138 12.39 7.25 -16.26
C GLY A 138 12.39 5.81 -15.74
N GLY A 139 13.44 5.39 -15.03
CA GLY A 139 13.53 4.09 -14.37
C GLY A 139 14.25 3.00 -15.16
N ALA A 140 14.74 3.28 -16.36
CA ALA A 140 15.41 2.29 -17.21
C ALA A 140 16.83 1.98 -16.72
N THR A 141 17.57 3.00 -16.35
CA THR A 141 18.91 2.85 -15.75
C THR A 141 18.99 3.58 -14.42
N TRP A 142 19.84 3.08 -13.53
CA TRP A 142 19.97 3.58 -12.17
C TRP A 142 21.43 3.91 -11.87
N GLU A 143 21.67 5.02 -11.19
CA GLU A 143 23.02 5.41 -10.77
C GLU A 143 23.67 4.25 -9.98
N LYS A 144 24.98 4.08 -10.18
CA LYS A 144 25.72 2.95 -9.59
C LYS A 144 25.83 3.03 -8.07
N ASP A 145 25.93 4.25 -7.55
CA ASP A 145 26.12 4.50 -6.14
C ASP A 145 24.76 4.50 -5.41
N HIS A 146 24.67 3.81 -4.30
CA HIS A 146 23.57 3.96 -3.36
C HIS A 146 23.95 5.02 -2.34
N ILE A 147 23.07 6.00 -2.20
CA ILE A 147 23.24 7.12 -1.29
C ILE A 147 22.67 6.70 0.06
N PRO A 148 23.48 6.63 1.12
CA PRO A 148 22.97 6.33 2.46
C PRO A 148 22.15 7.51 2.99
N VAL A 149 20.92 7.19 3.44
CA VAL A 149 20.03 8.12 4.11
C VAL A 149 20.20 8.02 5.62
N SER A 150 20.28 6.80 6.13
CA SER A 150 20.60 6.47 7.51
C SER A 150 21.28 5.11 7.50
N GLU A 151 22.47 5.02 8.08
CA GLU A 151 23.23 3.77 8.14
C GLU A 151 23.66 3.48 9.57
N GLN A 152 23.45 2.26 10.01
CA GLN A 152 23.80 1.77 11.34
C GLN A 152 24.96 0.79 11.24
N ALA A 153 26.08 1.14 11.88
CA ALA A 153 27.22 0.24 12.01
C ALA A 153 26.91 -0.91 12.98
N ALA A 154 27.44 -2.09 12.70
CA ALA A 154 27.25 -3.26 13.57
C ALA A 154 27.77 -3.00 14.99
N ARG A 155 26.88 -3.20 15.97
CA ARG A 155 27.16 -3.09 17.41
C ARG A 155 26.15 -3.90 18.21
N GLN A 156 26.33 -4.09 19.50
CA GLN A 156 25.44 -4.91 20.33
C GLN A 156 24.00 -4.39 20.35
N ASP A 157 23.82 -3.08 20.47
CA ASP A 157 22.50 -2.43 20.56
C ASP A 157 22.22 -1.61 19.29
N ILE A 158 22.44 -2.24 18.14
CA ILE A 158 22.25 -1.59 16.84
C ILE A 158 20.77 -1.27 16.63
N PRO A 159 20.40 -0.01 16.35
CA PRO A 159 19.05 0.28 15.89
C PRO A 159 18.76 -0.40 14.55
N TRP A 160 17.51 -0.75 14.31
CA TRP A 160 17.04 -1.30 13.04
C TRP A 160 16.17 -0.30 12.32
N GLU A 161 16.55 0.04 11.09
CA GLU A 161 15.80 0.92 10.21
C GLU A 161 14.87 0.08 9.33
N ASP A 162 13.57 0.41 9.32
CA ASP A 162 12.54 -0.45 8.75
C ASP A 162 11.45 0.32 8.02
N LYS A 163 10.89 -0.26 6.98
CA LYS A 163 9.71 0.21 6.24
C LYS A 163 9.78 1.69 5.82
N PRO A 164 10.79 2.11 5.05
CA PRO A 164 10.88 3.48 4.57
C PRO A 164 9.81 3.76 3.52
N TYR A 165 9.25 4.96 3.57
CA TYR A 165 8.36 5.47 2.53
C TYR A 165 8.88 6.80 2.02
N ILE A 166 9.08 6.90 0.69
CA ILE A 166 9.53 8.12 0.03
C ILE A 166 8.36 8.84 -0.64
N VAL A 167 8.34 10.16 -0.51
CA VAL A 167 7.43 11.03 -1.23
C VAL A 167 8.20 12.24 -1.78
N ALA A 168 7.80 12.71 -2.96
CA ALA A 168 8.33 13.90 -3.59
C ALA A 168 7.33 15.06 -3.53
N ASP A 169 7.81 16.29 -3.40
CA ASP A 169 7.00 17.45 -3.73
C ASP A 169 6.98 17.64 -5.26
N ALA A 170 6.05 16.93 -5.89
CA ALA A 170 5.79 17.04 -7.32
C ALA A 170 4.83 18.21 -7.67
N THR A 171 4.54 19.09 -6.70
CA THR A 171 3.69 20.27 -6.88
C THR A 171 4.46 21.46 -7.46
N SER A 172 3.77 22.57 -7.66
CA SER A 172 4.39 23.87 -7.99
C SER A 172 4.71 24.72 -6.78
N SER A 173 4.79 24.15 -5.59
CA SER A 173 5.08 24.85 -4.36
C SER A 173 6.51 25.40 -4.33
N ARG A 174 6.83 26.25 -3.35
CA ARG A 174 8.20 26.72 -3.12
C ARG A 174 9.18 25.61 -2.70
N TYR A 175 8.67 24.41 -2.42
CA TYR A 175 9.45 23.22 -2.06
C TYR A 175 9.46 22.18 -3.17
N ALA A 176 8.98 22.54 -4.38
CA ALA A 176 8.95 21.66 -5.54
C ALA A 176 10.31 20.99 -5.77
N GLY A 177 10.30 19.68 -5.99
CA GLY A 177 11.51 18.85 -6.14
C GLY A 177 12.18 18.40 -4.85
N ASN A 178 11.69 18.81 -3.67
CA ASN A 178 12.13 18.21 -2.43
C ASN A 178 11.69 16.76 -2.33
N LEU A 179 12.53 15.93 -1.71
CA LEU A 179 12.23 14.55 -1.37
C LEU A 179 12.15 14.39 0.14
N TYR A 180 11.26 13.54 0.59
CA TYR A 180 10.99 13.26 1.98
C TYR A 180 10.93 11.77 2.22
N ILE A 181 11.57 11.28 3.27
CA ILE A 181 11.50 9.89 3.69
C ILE A 181 11.16 9.84 5.17
N GLY A 182 10.21 8.99 5.52
CA GLY A 182 9.94 8.59 6.89
C GLY A 182 9.97 7.08 7.02
N TRP A 183 10.29 6.58 8.21
CA TRP A 183 10.44 5.16 8.49
C TRP A 183 10.29 4.86 9.97
N THR A 184 10.17 3.58 10.29
CA THR A 184 10.22 3.09 11.67
C THR A 184 11.66 2.76 12.02
N ARG A 185 12.11 3.27 13.17
CA ARG A 185 13.37 2.88 13.82
C ARG A 185 13.07 2.03 15.03
N TRP A 186 13.51 0.79 14.98
CA TRP A 186 13.43 -0.11 16.11
C TRP A 186 14.66 0.02 16.99
N THR A 187 14.46 0.03 18.31
CA THR A 187 15.52 -0.13 19.31
C THR A 187 15.22 -1.34 20.17
N LEU A 188 16.08 -1.66 21.13
CA LEU A 188 15.81 -2.75 22.09
C LEU A 188 14.63 -2.46 23.02
N THR A 189 14.23 -1.21 23.15
CA THR A 189 13.25 -0.76 24.15
C THR A 189 12.02 -0.11 23.55
N ASP A 190 12.10 0.36 22.30
CA ASP A 190 11.02 1.14 21.69
C ASP A 190 11.03 1.10 20.16
N SER A 191 9.94 1.61 19.56
CA SER A 191 9.84 2.01 18.17
C SER A 191 9.60 3.52 18.05
N ARG A 192 10.06 4.12 16.94
CA ARG A 192 10.03 5.56 16.69
C ARG A 192 9.73 5.84 15.23
N ILE A 193 9.08 6.95 14.95
CA ILE A 193 8.94 7.46 13.60
C ILE A 193 10.03 8.50 13.33
N VAL A 194 10.88 8.19 12.38
CA VAL A 194 12.02 9.01 11.99
C VAL A 194 11.77 9.58 10.59
N PHE A 195 12.27 10.78 10.34
CA PHE A 195 12.04 11.53 9.11
C PHE A 195 13.29 12.27 8.67
N THR A 196 13.49 12.36 7.36
CA THR A 196 14.56 13.17 6.74
C THR A 196 14.07 13.77 5.43
N ARG A 197 14.83 14.72 4.89
CA ARG A 197 14.54 15.41 3.63
C ARG A 197 15.79 15.64 2.81
N SER A 198 15.61 15.71 1.51
CA SER A 198 16.59 16.21 0.55
C SER A 198 16.03 17.41 -0.21
N THR A 199 16.87 18.38 -0.52
CA THR A 199 16.53 19.57 -1.31
C THR A 199 17.35 19.71 -2.58
N ASP A 200 18.15 18.69 -2.91
CA ASP A 200 19.11 18.66 -4.01
C ASP A 200 18.95 17.41 -4.92
N GLY A 201 17.71 16.90 -5.00
CA GLY A 201 17.40 15.73 -5.81
C GLY A 201 17.99 14.44 -5.28
N GLY A 202 18.02 14.28 -3.95
CA GLY A 202 18.48 13.07 -3.28
C GLY A 202 19.98 12.92 -3.18
N ALA A 203 20.76 13.93 -3.56
CA ALA A 203 22.23 13.87 -3.48
C ALA A 203 22.72 13.92 -2.03
N THR A 204 22.08 14.74 -1.19
CA THR A 204 22.33 14.79 0.24
C THR A 204 21.04 14.78 1.04
N TRP A 205 21.11 14.35 2.29
CA TRP A 205 19.98 14.22 3.20
C TRP A 205 20.24 14.95 4.51
N SER A 206 19.21 15.56 5.07
CA SER A 206 19.29 16.15 6.40
C SER A 206 19.54 15.09 7.46
N GLN A 207 20.10 15.48 8.60
CA GLN A 207 20.13 14.58 9.75
C GLN A 207 18.70 14.12 10.08
N PRO A 208 18.47 12.82 10.31
CA PRO A 208 17.16 12.30 10.69
C PRO A 208 16.64 12.94 11.98
N ILE A 209 15.36 13.27 12.00
CA ILE A 209 14.64 13.79 13.17
C ILE A 209 13.52 12.86 13.57
N GLU A 210 13.24 12.72 14.86
CA GLU A 210 12.07 12.02 15.37
C GLU A 210 10.85 12.94 15.29
N ILE A 211 9.75 12.46 14.70
CA ILE A 211 8.52 13.24 14.52
C ILE A 211 7.37 12.75 15.38
N ASP A 212 7.50 11.59 16.03
CA ASP A 212 6.65 11.12 17.12
C ASP A 212 6.87 11.92 18.43
N ARG A 213 6.01 11.72 19.41
CA ARG A 213 6.07 12.38 20.73
C ARG A 213 6.05 11.42 21.90
N HIS A 214 5.94 10.13 21.64
CA HIS A 214 6.05 9.05 22.61
C HIS A 214 6.70 7.84 21.93
N ARG A 215 6.90 6.77 22.66
CA ARG A 215 7.54 5.56 22.18
C ARG A 215 6.53 4.45 22.01
N GLY A 216 6.61 3.76 20.88
CA GLY A 216 5.89 2.52 20.69
C GLY A 216 6.64 1.31 21.25
N PHE A 217 6.03 0.16 21.18
CA PHE A 217 6.65 -1.10 21.60
C PHE A 217 7.81 -1.48 20.67
N PRO A 218 8.84 -2.18 21.17
CA PRO A 218 10.07 -2.46 20.43
C PRO A 218 9.96 -3.67 19.50
N ARG A 219 8.80 -3.99 18.98
CA ARG A 219 8.57 -5.11 18.06
C ARG A 219 7.41 -4.82 17.12
N ASP A 220 7.44 -5.45 15.96
CA ASP A 220 6.41 -5.41 14.94
C ASP A 220 5.13 -6.12 15.45
N ASP A 221 4.32 -5.37 16.21
CA ASP A 221 3.12 -5.83 16.91
C ASP A 221 2.24 -4.63 17.29
N ASN A 222 1.04 -4.89 17.80
CA ASN A 222 0.15 -3.87 18.35
C ASN A 222 0.86 -3.01 19.40
N GLY A 223 0.78 -1.71 19.24
CA GLY A 223 1.45 -0.74 20.11
C GLY A 223 2.81 -0.29 19.62
N ALA A 224 3.32 -0.81 18.51
CA ALA A 224 4.43 -0.21 17.79
C ALA A 224 4.02 1.11 17.12
N LEU A 225 4.98 2.02 16.91
CA LEU A 225 4.83 3.14 15.98
C LEU A 225 5.33 2.67 14.62
N GLU A 226 4.42 2.48 13.67
CA GLU A 226 4.75 1.85 12.40
C GLU A 226 3.82 2.29 11.27
N GLY A 227 4.17 1.93 10.02
CA GLY A 227 3.34 2.21 8.87
C GLY A 227 3.36 3.68 8.47
N PHE A 228 4.53 4.33 8.50
CA PHE A 228 4.68 5.70 8.02
C PHE A 228 4.20 5.82 6.57
N SER A 229 3.32 6.79 6.33
CA SER A 229 2.89 7.22 5.00
C SER A 229 2.79 8.75 4.98
N ALA A 230 3.07 9.37 3.83
CA ALA A 230 3.03 10.82 3.71
C ALA A 230 2.47 11.28 2.37
N ALA A 231 1.91 12.50 2.36
CA ALA A 231 1.44 13.18 1.15
C ALA A 231 1.81 14.65 1.20
N VAL A 232 2.00 15.25 0.02
CA VAL A 232 2.28 16.68 -0.13
C VAL A 232 1.08 17.36 -0.78
N THR A 233 0.52 18.38 -0.09
CA THR A 233 -0.55 19.20 -0.66
C THR A 233 0.00 20.28 -1.59
N SER A 234 -0.85 20.88 -2.43
CA SER A 234 -0.44 21.85 -3.47
C SER A 234 0.28 23.09 -2.94
N ASP A 235 0.17 23.40 -1.65
CA ASP A 235 0.94 24.47 -0.97
C ASP A 235 2.31 23.99 -0.42
N GLY A 236 2.71 22.75 -0.72
CA GLY A 236 3.98 22.16 -0.29
C GLY A 236 4.00 21.71 1.17
N ALA A 237 2.85 21.65 1.84
CA ALA A 237 2.79 21.09 3.19
C ALA A 237 2.89 19.56 3.14
N VAL A 238 3.77 19.00 3.97
CA VAL A 238 3.94 17.55 4.13
C VAL A 238 3.07 17.08 5.27
N HIS A 239 2.16 16.15 4.97
CA HIS A 239 1.28 15.51 5.94
C HIS A 239 1.71 14.07 6.12
N ALA A 240 2.09 13.67 7.32
CA ALA A 240 2.59 12.34 7.65
C ALA A 240 1.65 11.64 8.64
N VAL A 241 1.36 10.38 8.39
CA VAL A 241 0.55 9.51 9.25
C VAL A 241 1.29 8.23 9.59
N TRP A 242 0.92 7.59 10.69
CA TRP A 242 1.38 6.27 11.11
C TRP A 242 0.40 5.63 12.08
N SER A 243 0.53 4.34 12.28
CA SER A 243 -0.21 3.56 13.27
C SER A 243 0.39 3.75 14.66
N ASP A 244 -0.45 3.90 15.66
CA ASP A 244 -0.10 4.08 17.05
C ASP A 244 -1.10 3.35 17.94
N GLY A 245 -0.81 2.11 18.23
CA GLY A 245 -1.67 1.25 19.05
C GLY A 245 -3.07 1.12 18.45
N ASP A 246 -4.03 1.84 19.02
CA ASP A 246 -5.45 1.80 18.67
C ASP A 246 -5.91 2.98 17.77
N GLY A 247 -4.96 3.65 17.12
CA GLY A 247 -5.31 4.80 16.30
C GLY A 247 -4.28 5.18 15.24
N ILE A 248 -4.67 6.18 14.45
CA ILE A 248 -3.84 6.78 13.41
C ILE A 248 -3.51 8.21 13.82
N LEU A 249 -2.22 8.51 13.89
CA LEU A 249 -1.70 9.84 14.15
C LEU A 249 -1.41 10.58 12.85
N LEU A 250 -1.59 11.91 12.88
CA LEU A 250 -1.21 12.84 11.83
C LEU A 250 -0.31 13.94 12.39
N THR A 251 0.76 14.24 11.70
CA THR A 251 1.57 15.44 11.88
C THR A 251 1.75 16.18 10.56
N THR A 252 2.09 17.46 10.61
CA THR A 252 2.22 18.31 9.41
C THR A 252 3.45 19.20 9.50
N SER A 253 4.24 19.23 8.44
CA SER A 253 5.28 20.21 8.19
C SER A 253 4.81 21.24 7.16
N ARG A 254 5.09 22.54 7.42
CA ARG A 254 4.77 23.66 6.51
C ARG A 254 6.02 24.40 6.05
N ASP A 255 7.18 23.89 6.39
CA ASP A 255 8.49 24.52 6.16
C ASP A 255 9.44 23.60 5.37
N GLY A 256 8.88 22.71 4.53
CA GLY A 256 9.62 21.80 3.69
C GLY A 256 10.31 20.69 4.50
N GLY A 257 9.65 20.15 5.52
CA GLY A 257 10.14 19.04 6.33
C GLY A 257 11.19 19.43 7.38
N ARG A 258 11.35 20.72 7.73
CA ARG A 258 12.28 21.14 8.78
C ARG A 258 11.73 20.88 10.17
N THR A 259 10.47 21.23 10.37
CA THR A 259 9.76 21.05 11.65
C THR A 259 8.37 20.46 11.41
N PHE A 260 7.85 19.81 12.44
CA PHE A 260 6.53 19.18 12.42
C PHE A 260 5.66 19.65 13.57
N SER A 261 4.36 19.74 13.34
CA SER A 261 3.38 20.00 14.38
C SER A 261 3.37 18.85 15.41
N ARG A 262 2.77 19.09 16.58
CA ARG A 262 2.48 17.99 17.50
C ARG A 262 1.54 16.99 16.82
N PRO A 263 1.83 15.67 16.83
CA PRO A 263 0.94 14.63 16.30
C PRO A 263 -0.43 14.68 16.98
N LYS A 264 -1.47 14.39 16.21
CA LYS A 264 -2.86 14.29 16.67
C LYS A 264 -3.44 12.96 16.21
N MET A 265 -4.14 12.27 17.06
CA MET A 265 -4.97 11.14 16.67
C MET A 265 -6.14 11.65 15.83
N ILE A 266 -6.22 11.19 14.58
CA ILE A 266 -7.26 11.59 13.63
C ILE A 266 -8.30 10.51 13.41
N GLN A 267 -7.97 9.26 13.69
CA GLN A 267 -8.85 8.11 13.59
C GLN A 267 -8.54 7.10 14.69
N LYS A 268 -9.57 6.65 15.40
CA LYS A 268 -9.48 5.43 16.22
C LYS A 268 -9.74 4.21 15.36
N THR A 269 -8.92 3.19 15.53
CA THR A 269 -9.01 1.92 14.81
C THR A 269 -9.04 0.75 15.80
N ALA A 270 -9.42 -0.42 15.34
CA ALA A 270 -9.08 -1.67 16.01
C ALA A 270 -7.56 -1.92 15.94
N PRO A 271 -7.02 -2.98 16.57
CA PRO A 271 -5.59 -3.29 16.54
C PRO A 271 -4.98 -3.18 15.14
N SER A 272 -3.76 -2.67 15.03
CA SER A 272 -3.07 -2.43 13.77
C SER A 272 -2.62 -3.69 13.05
N MET A 273 -2.47 -4.80 13.78
CA MET A 273 -2.11 -6.11 13.24
C MET A 273 -3.28 -7.07 13.33
N PHE A 274 -3.63 -7.68 12.21
CA PHE A 274 -4.82 -8.52 12.09
C PHE A 274 -4.45 -9.96 11.72
N ALA A 275 -5.14 -10.91 12.32
CA ALA A 275 -5.06 -12.32 11.94
C ALA A 275 -6.06 -12.61 10.82
N VAL A 276 -5.58 -12.72 9.59
CA VAL A 276 -6.38 -13.08 8.41
C VAL A 276 -6.09 -14.53 8.06
N ASN A 277 -7.14 -15.34 7.84
CA ASN A 277 -7.00 -16.75 7.53
C ASN A 277 -6.08 -16.98 6.33
N ALA A 278 -5.11 -17.89 6.45
CA ALA A 278 -4.14 -18.23 5.42
C ALA A 278 -3.18 -17.09 4.99
N VAL A 279 -3.14 -16.00 5.73
CA VAL A 279 -2.13 -14.93 5.60
C VAL A 279 -1.40 -14.82 6.93
N GLU A 280 -0.08 -14.77 6.90
CA GLU A 280 0.75 -14.78 8.11
C GLU A 280 0.45 -13.59 9.02
N ARG A 281 0.29 -12.40 8.42
CA ARG A 281 -0.18 -11.18 9.07
C ARG A 281 -0.82 -10.27 8.03
N ALA A 282 -1.72 -9.40 8.45
CA ALA A 282 -2.35 -8.39 7.62
C ALA A 282 -2.35 -7.06 8.37
N ASN A 283 -1.27 -6.29 8.22
CA ASN A 283 -1.08 -5.02 8.92
C ASN A 283 -2.12 -3.98 8.48
N GLY A 284 -2.67 -3.27 9.44
CA GLY A 284 -3.62 -2.19 9.20
C GLY A 284 -2.94 -0.83 9.00
N PHE A 285 -1.84 -0.78 8.27
CA PHE A 285 -1.10 0.45 8.05
C PHE A 285 -1.94 1.51 7.35
N PRO A 286 -1.93 2.76 7.87
CA PRO A 286 -2.63 3.85 7.22
C PRO A 286 -1.91 4.30 5.95
N VAL A 287 -2.68 4.72 4.96
CA VAL A 287 -2.17 5.37 3.76
C VAL A 287 -2.80 6.74 3.63
N ILE A 288 -1.99 7.78 3.36
CA ILE A 288 -2.47 9.13 3.10
C ILE A 288 -2.12 9.55 1.69
N ALA A 289 -3.08 10.20 0.99
CA ALA A 289 -2.86 10.78 -0.33
C ALA A 289 -3.46 12.19 -0.39
N ALA A 290 -3.01 12.99 -1.36
CA ALA A 290 -3.50 14.34 -1.57
C ALA A 290 -3.86 14.61 -3.02
N ALA A 291 -4.98 15.29 -3.25
CA ALA A 291 -5.31 15.92 -4.52
C ALA A 291 -5.60 17.41 -4.26
N GLY A 292 -4.71 18.30 -4.76
CA GLY A 292 -4.74 19.70 -4.43
C GLY A 292 -4.54 19.94 -2.93
N HIS A 293 -5.55 20.51 -2.28
CA HIS A 293 -5.55 20.72 -0.82
C HIS A 293 -6.34 19.68 -0.03
N THR A 294 -7.02 18.77 -0.71
CA THR A 294 -7.80 17.72 -0.07
C THR A 294 -6.88 16.55 0.29
N LEU A 295 -6.96 16.13 1.53
CA LEU A 295 -6.30 14.92 2.04
C LEU A 295 -7.30 13.78 2.10
N TYR A 296 -6.83 12.59 1.81
CA TYR A 296 -7.55 11.33 1.96
C TYR A 296 -6.74 10.40 2.84
N LEU A 297 -7.41 9.73 3.76
CA LEU A 297 -6.85 8.72 4.66
C LEU A 297 -7.50 7.39 4.35
N GLY A 298 -6.71 6.36 4.13
CA GLY A 298 -7.16 4.98 3.96
C GLY A 298 -6.61 4.09 5.07
N TRP A 299 -7.41 3.12 5.53
CA TRP A 299 -7.00 2.13 6.53
C TRP A 299 -7.93 0.92 6.53
N THR A 300 -7.60 -0.11 7.30
CA THR A 300 -8.49 -1.24 7.59
C THR A 300 -8.80 -1.32 9.06
N ASP A 301 -10.00 -1.76 9.43
CA ASP A 301 -10.35 -2.17 10.79
C ASP A 301 -11.59 -3.09 10.84
N TYR A 302 -11.86 -3.64 12.02
CA TYR A 302 -12.95 -4.58 12.31
C TYR A 302 -14.26 -3.95 12.80
N ARG A 303 -14.51 -2.65 12.57
CA ARG A 303 -15.70 -1.97 13.11
C ARG A 303 -17.04 -2.58 12.69
N ASN A 304 -17.04 -3.32 11.57
CA ASN A 304 -18.22 -4.00 11.04
C ASN A 304 -18.24 -5.53 11.35
N GLY A 305 -17.32 -6.03 12.19
CA GLY A 305 -17.25 -7.45 12.56
C GLY A 305 -16.42 -8.33 11.61
N ASP A 306 -15.99 -7.80 10.51
CA ASP A 306 -15.02 -8.33 9.54
C ASP A 306 -14.03 -7.22 9.17
N LEU A 307 -12.92 -7.58 8.53
CA LEU A 307 -11.88 -6.62 8.15
C LEU A 307 -12.28 -5.90 6.87
N ASP A 308 -12.60 -4.63 6.99
CA ASP A 308 -13.01 -3.76 5.88
C ASP A 308 -11.99 -2.65 5.61
N VAL A 309 -11.98 -2.16 4.36
CA VAL A 309 -11.24 -0.95 3.97
C VAL A 309 -12.10 0.30 4.12
N PHE A 310 -11.55 1.31 4.76
CA PHE A 310 -12.21 2.61 5.01
C PHE A 310 -11.45 3.77 4.39
N CYS A 311 -12.20 4.82 4.06
CA CYS A 311 -11.70 6.12 3.60
C CYS A 311 -12.31 7.25 4.45
N SER A 312 -11.49 8.27 4.72
CA SER A 312 -11.94 9.54 5.26
C SER A 312 -11.24 10.68 4.54
N SER A 313 -11.86 11.85 4.41
CA SER A 313 -11.28 12.99 3.71
C SER A 313 -11.28 14.25 4.57
N SER A 314 -10.28 15.12 4.33
CA SER A 314 -10.16 16.43 4.95
C SER A 314 -9.92 17.50 3.90
N ARG A 315 -10.71 18.57 3.94
CA ARG A 315 -10.60 19.73 3.03
C ARG A 315 -9.97 20.97 3.69
N ASP A 316 -9.58 20.83 4.93
CA ASP A 316 -9.05 21.93 5.76
C ASP A 316 -7.66 21.62 6.33
N LYS A 317 -6.86 20.88 5.55
CA LYS A 317 -5.46 20.54 5.87
C LYS A 317 -5.32 19.65 7.11
N GLY A 318 -6.22 18.66 7.25
CA GLY A 318 -6.21 17.68 8.33
C GLY A 318 -6.77 18.17 9.67
N ARG A 319 -7.46 19.32 9.71
CA ARG A 319 -8.07 19.83 10.96
C ARG A 319 -9.32 19.03 11.33
N HIS A 320 -10.19 18.82 10.34
CA HIS A 320 -11.40 18.02 10.46
C HIS A 320 -11.45 16.96 9.38
N TRP A 321 -11.98 15.80 9.71
CA TRP A 321 -12.11 14.64 8.84
C TRP A 321 -13.56 14.25 8.68
N SER A 322 -13.94 13.77 7.50
CA SER A 322 -15.28 13.20 7.29
C SER A 322 -15.49 11.97 8.14
N ALA A 323 -16.73 11.57 8.35
CA ALA A 323 -17.02 10.24 8.86
C ALA A 323 -16.38 9.19 7.92
N PRO A 324 -15.91 8.05 8.47
CA PRO A 324 -15.41 6.94 7.67
C PRO A 324 -16.44 6.43 6.66
N VAL A 325 -15.99 6.22 5.43
CA VAL A 325 -16.76 5.61 4.35
C VAL A 325 -16.13 4.26 4.03
N ARG A 326 -16.92 3.20 3.97
CA ARG A 326 -16.45 1.88 3.54
C ARG A 326 -16.16 1.90 2.04
N VAL A 327 -15.00 1.41 1.64
CA VAL A 327 -14.51 1.42 0.25
C VAL A 327 -15.01 0.20 -0.53
N SER A 328 -15.05 -0.96 0.13
CA SER A 328 -15.60 -2.19 -0.44
C SER A 328 -17.13 -2.11 -0.55
N THR A 329 -17.70 -2.70 -1.61
CA THR A 329 -19.14 -2.59 -1.96
C THR A 329 -19.93 -3.87 -1.70
N ASP A 330 -19.31 -4.90 -1.15
CA ASP A 330 -19.99 -6.11 -0.70
C ASP A 330 -20.88 -5.85 0.53
N PRO A 331 -21.80 -6.74 0.90
CA PRO A 331 -22.64 -6.57 2.08
C PRO A 331 -21.82 -6.43 3.36
N VAL A 332 -22.23 -5.52 4.24
CA VAL A 332 -21.64 -5.36 5.58
C VAL A 332 -21.96 -6.60 6.44
N HIS A 333 -21.04 -7.00 7.31
CA HIS A 333 -21.17 -8.16 8.21
C HIS A 333 -21.31 -9.51 7.46
N ASN A 334 -20.70 -9.64 6.29
CA ASN A 334 -20.74 -10.88 5.51
C ASN A 334 -19.60 -11.86 5.84
N GLY A 335 -18.66 -11.47 6.71
CA GLY A 335 -17.50 -12.25 7.12
C GLY A 335 -16.38 -12.32 6.07
N ALA A 336 -16.52 -11.61 4.96
CA ALA A 336 -15.49 -11.56 3.91
C ALA A 336 -14.49 -10.44 4.21
N GLU A 337 -13.22 -10.79 4.34
CA GLU A 337 -12.18 -9.84 4.71
C GLU A 337 -11.58 -9.12 3.51
N GLN A 338 -11.29 -7.82 3.69
CA GLN A 338 -10.52 -6.98 2.77
C GLN A 338 -9.29 -6.44 3.49
N PHE A 339 -8.10 -6.60 2.88
CA PHE A 339 -6.84 -6.29 3.55
C PHE A 339 -5.76 -5.78 2.58
N PHE A 340 -4.66 -5.26 3.13
CA PHE A 340 -3.55 -4.60 2.45
C PHE A 340 -4.02 -3.50 1.49
N PRO A 341 -4.77 -2.51 1.99
CA PRO A 341 -5.16 -1.39 1.15
C PRO A 341 -3.95 -0.55 0.79
N TRP A 342 -3.91 -0.11 -0.46
CA TRP A 342 -3.08 1.00 -0.87
C TRP A 342 -3.95 2.06 -1.55
N MET A 343 -3.55 3.32 -1.49
CA MET A 343 -4.36 4.43 -1.99
C MET A 343 -3.53 5.38 -2.83
N ALA A 344 -4.14 5.90 -3.90
CA ALA A 344 -3.63 7.00 -4.68
C ALA A 344 -4.73 8.02 -4.94
N ALA A 345 -4.37 9.30 -4.97
CA ALA A 345 -5.22 10.38 -5.44
C ALA A 345 -4.60 10.96 -6.71
N ASP A 346 -5.40 11.10 -7.76
CA ASP A 346 -4.97 11.69 -9.01
C ASP A 346 -5.06 13.22 -8.92
N PRO A 347 -3.95 13.95 -8.94
CA PRO A 347 -3.97 15.40 -8.77
C PRO A 347 -4.63 16.14 -9.93
N SER A 348 -4.74 15.54 -11.12
CA SER A 348 -5.34 16.18 -12.30
C SER A 348 -6.84 16.00 -12.38
N THR A 349 -7.36 14.85 -11.96
CA THR A 349 -8.80 14.52 -12.03
C THR A 349 -9.52 14.68 -10.70
N GLY A 350 -8.78 14.71 -9.58
CA GLY A 350 -9.32 14.68 -8.23
C GLY A 350 -9.91 13.32 -7.82
N ALA A 351 -9.80 12.31 -8.67
CA ALA A 351 -10.27 10.96 -8.36
C ALA A 351 -9.39 10.29 -7.30
N VAL A 352 -10.00 9.47 -6.46
CA VAL A 352 -9.33 8.67 -5.42
C VAL A 352 -9.50 7.20 -5.74
N TYR A 353 -8.41 6.48 -5.63
CA TYR A 353 -8.35 5.06 -5.92
C TYR A 353 -7.82 4.30 -4.72
N PHE A 354 -8.37 3.10 -4.50
CA PHE A 354 -7.86 2.11 -3.57
C PHE A 354 -7.61 0.80 -4.31
N ALA A 355 -6.59 0.07 -3.90
CA ALA A 355 -6.38 -1.31 -4.29
C ALA A 355 -6.25 -2.15 -3.03
N PHE A 356 -6.83 -3.35 -3.02
CA PHE A 356 -6.82 -4.25 -1.87
C PHE A 356 -7.16 -5.69 -2.28
N TYR A 357 -6.77 -6.64 -1.44
CA TYR A 357 -7.25 -8.01 -1.56
C TYR A 357 -8.66 -8.13 -0.99
N ASP A 358 -9.50 -8.92 -1.66
CA ASP A 358 -10.92 -9.04 -1.37
C ASP A 358 -11.38 -10.49 -1.45
N ARG A 359 -12.03 -10.95 -0.40
CA ARG A 359 -12.51 -12.33 -0.25
C ARG A 359 -14.01 -12.51 -0.42
N ARG A 360 -14.72 -11.47 -0.90
CA ARG A 360 -16.18 -11.49 -1.07
C ARG A 360 -16.74 -12.67 -1.88
N PHE A 361 -15.93 -13.31 -2.71
CA PHE A 361 -16.33 -14.43 -3.56
C PHE A 361 -15.96 -15.80 -2.98
N ASP A 362 -15.30 -15.85 -1.83
CA ASP A 362 -14.94 -17.12 -1.17
C ASP A 362 -15.67 -17.28 0.16
N PRO A 363 -16.74 -18.12 0.23
CA PRO A 363 -17.46 -18.36 1.47
C PRO A 363 -16.61 -18.95 2.62
N GLN A 364 -15.43 -19.50 2.30
CA GLN A 364 -14.50 -20.02 3.30
C GLN A 364 -13.53 -18.94 3.82
N ASN A 365 -13.59 -17.73 3.25
CA ASN A 365 -12.74 -16.60 3.61
C ASN A 365 -11.24 -16.95 3.61
N ARG A 366 -10.76 -17.62 2.54
CA ARG A 366 -9.38 -18.07 2.35
C ARG A 366 -8.75 -17.57 1.06
N LYS A 367 -9.55 -17.52 -0.02
CA LYS A 367 -9.08 -17.10 -1.33
C LYS A 367 -9.47 -15.67 -1.59
N GLN A 368 -8.57 -14.92 -2.16
CA GLN A 368 -8.74 -13.51 -2.49
C GLN A 368 -8.56 -13.25 -3.98
N ILE A 369 -9.22 -12.22 -4.46
CA ILE A 369 -8.94 -11.52 -5.70
C ILE A 369 -8.30 -10.17 -5.38
N PHE A 370 -7.78 -9.48 -6.40
CA PHE A 370 -7.28 -8.12 -6.26
C PHE A 370 -8.24 -7.12 -6.89
N VAL A 371 -8.66 -6.14 -6.10
CA VAL A 371 -9.73 -5.18 -6.42
C VAL A 371 -9.17 -3.77 -6.53
N LEU A 372 -9.65 -3.02 -7.53
CA LEU A 372 -9.53 -1.57 -7.65
C LEU A 372 -10.87 -0.93 -7.26
N ALA A 373 -10.84 0.04 -6.36
CA ALA A 373 -11.99 0.89 -6.06
C ALA A 373 -11.72 2.32 -6.49
N ARG A 374 -12.71 3.01 -7.07
CA ARG A 374 -12.61 4.39 -7.56
C ARG A 374 -13.72 5.26 -6.99
N SER A 375 -13.35 6.46 -6.55
CA SER A 375 -14.26 7.55 -6.18
C SER A 375 -13.96 8.80 -7.02
N THR A 376 -15.03 9.45 -7.52
CA THR A 376 -14.95 10.73 -8.24
C THR A 376 -15.69 11.87 -7.51
N ASP A 377 -16.22 11.60 -6.33
CA ASP A 377 -17.02 12.52 -5.53
C ASP A 377 -16.33 12.95 -4.21
N GLY A 378 -15.02 12.76 -4.15
CA GLY A 378 -14.20 13.14 -2.98
C GLY A 378 -14.24 12.12 -1.86
N GLY A 379 -14.33 10.83 -2.17
CA GLY A 379 -14.30 9.72 -1.23
C GLY A 379 -15.64 9.43 -0.55
N LYS A 380 -16.76 9.91 -1.10
CA LYS A 380 -18.09 9.69 -0.52
C LYS A 380 -18.71 8.37 -0.97
N THR A 381 -18.47 7.97 -2.23
CA THR A 381 -18.89 6.70 -2.79
C THR A 381 -17.79 6.09 -3.62
N PHE A 382 -17.79 4.75 -3.74
CA PHE A 382 -16.80 3.99 -4.49
C PHE A 382 -17.47 3.02 -5.45
N THR A 383 -16.88 2.86 -6.64
CA THR A 383 -17.16 1.77 -7.57
C THR A 383 -16.01 0.80 -7.54
N ASN A 384 -16.29 -0.50 -7.36
CA ASN A 384 -15.29 -1.55 -7.30
C ASN A 384 -15.18 -2.28 -8.65
N TYR A 385 -13.94 -2.64 -9.00
CA TYR A 385 -13.54 -3.37 -10.20
C TYR A 385 -12.64 -4.53 -9.81
N ALA A 386 -12.69 -5.65 -10.52
CA ALA A 386 -11.74 -6.75 -10.32
C ALA A 386 -10.60 -6.65 -11.32
N TRP A 387 -9.34 -6.56 -10.85
CA TRP A 387 -8.17 -6.76 -11.70
C TRP A 387 -7.89 -8.24 -11.94
N THR A 388 -8.33 -9.11 -11.01
CA THR A 388 -8.25 -10.56 -11.15
C THR A 388 -9.61 -11.19 -10.86
N HIS A 389 -9.93 -12.26 -11.59
CA HIS A 389 -11.15 -13.05 -11.37
C HIS A 389 -10.86 -14.42 -10.80
N ASP A 390 -9.66 -14.95 -11.04
CA ASP A 390 -9.20 -16.21 -10.48
C ASP A 390 -8.72 -15.98 -9.05
N ALA A 391 -9.53 -16.43 -8.08
CA ALA A 391 -9.19 -16.31 -6.67
C ALA A 391 -8.08 -17.28 -6.27
N PHE A 392 -7.10 -16.81 -5.53
CA PHE A 392 -5.94 -17.58 -5.08
C PHE A 392 -5.82 -17.61 -3.55
N ASP A 393 -5.18 -18.66 -3.03
CA ASP A 393 -4.89 -18.88 -1.61
C ASP A 393 -3.44 -18.50 -1.32
N ALA A 394 -3.17 -17.65 -0.34
CA ALA A 394 -1.82 -17.20 0.04
C ALA A 394 -1.08 -18.15 1.00
N SER A 395 -1.68 -19.29 1.39
CA SER A 395 -1.09 -20.19 2.38
C SER A 395 0.30 -20.67 2.00
N GLY A 396 1.22 -20.64 2.97
CA GLY A 396 2.57 -21.18 2.85
C GLY A 396 3.56 -20.32 2.09
N VAL A 397 3.23 -19.06 1.83
CA VAL A 397 4.16 -18.03 1.38
C VAL A 397 4.07 -16.81 2.31
N PHE A 398 5.20 -16.14 2.55
CA PHE A 398 5.17 -14.80 3.14
C PHE A 398 4.60 -13.84 2.08
N PHE A 399 3.53 -13.16 2.43
CA PHE A 399 2.75 -12.36 1.50
C PHE A 399 3.09 -10.87 1.54
N GLY A 400 4.01 -10.49 2.43
CA GLY A 400 4.40 -9.11 2.68
C GLY A 400 3.40 -8.36 3.53
N ASP A 401 3.56 -7.05 3.59
CA ASP A 401 2.80 -6.14 4.44
C ASP A 401 1.98 -5.11 3.66
N TYR A 402 2.24 -4.93 2.36
CA TYR A 402 1.59 -3.90 1.55
C TYR A 402 1.56 -4.23 0.06
N THR A 403 0.72 -3.51 -0.65
CA THR A 403 0.60 -3.48 -2.12
C THR A 403 1.02 -2.12 -2.65
N GLY A 404 0.97 -1.88 -3.95
CA GLY A 404 1.32 -0.60 -4.56
C GLY A 404 0.19 -0.05 -5.42
N LEU A 405 -0.04 1.27 -5.38
CA LEU A 405 -0.99 1.97 -6.24
C LEU A 405 -0.48 3.38 -6.56
N ALA A 406 -0.58 3.78 -7.81
CA ALA A 406 -0.32 5.14 -8.26
C ALA A 406 -1.36 5.56 -9.30
N ALA A 407 -1.65 6.87 -9.35
CA ALA A 407 -2.59 7.43 -10.32
C ALA A 407 -2.09 8.77 -10.87
N SER A 408 -2.22 8.97 -12.17
CA SER A 408 -1.86 10.21 -12.85
C SER A 408 -2.66 10.35 -14.15
N ALA A 409 -3.28 11.50 -14.37
CA ALA A 409 -3.99 11.87 -15.59
C ALA A 409 -5.04 10.81 -16.02
N GLY A 410 -5.79 10.25 -15.07
CA GLY A 410 -6.80 9.23 -15.31
C GLY A 410 -6.27 7.81 -15.52
N ARG A 411 -4.94 7.61 -15.55
CA ARG A 411 -4.32 6.29 -15.55
C ARG A 411 -4.00 5.84 -14.15
N VAL A 412 -4.15 4.54 -13.90
CA VAL A 412 -3.90 3.89 -12.62
C VAL A 412 -2.98 2.70 -12.84
N LEU A 413 -1.96 2.61 -12.01
CA LEU A 413 -1.05 1.47 -11.93
C LEU A 413 -1.17 0.85 -10.53
N GLY A 414 -1.56 -0.42 -10.48
CA GLY A 414 -1.52 -1.24 -9.26
C GLY A 414 -0.43 -2.30 -9.35
N ALA A 415 0.12 -2.67 -8.20
CA ALA A 415 0.98 -3.86 -8.12
C ALA A 415 0.66 -4.67 -6.86
N TRP A 416 0.66 -6.00 -7.02
CA TRP A 416 0.33 -6.93 -5.94
C TRP A 416 1.04 -8.26 -6.14
N MET A 417 1.00 -9.11 -5.11
CA MET A 417 1.53 -10.46 -5.14
C MET A 417 0.42 -11.47 -5.30
N GLU A 418 0.73 -12.55 -6.00
CA GLU A 418 -0.06 -13.78 -6.02
C GLU A 418 0.83 -14.97 -5.70
N LYS A 419 0.29 -15.96 -5.00
CA LYS A 419 0.98 -17.24 -4.88
C LYS A 419 1.00 -17.92 -6.24
N ALA A 420 2.19 -18.24 -6.70
CA ALA A 420 2.35 -18.95 -7.95
C ALA A 420 1.85 -20.41 -7.88
N PRO A 421 1.35 -20.99 -8.98
CA PRO A 421 1.14 -22.42 -9.08
C PRO A 421 2.43 -23.17 -8.70
N THR A 422 2.36 -24.04 -7.69
CA THR A 422 3.55 -24.71 -7.14
C THR A 422 3.55 -26.18 -7.60
N PRO A 423 4.53 -26.61 -8.42
CA PRO A 423 4.70 -28.03 -8.77
C PRO A 423 4.90 -28.89 -7.52
N LYS A 424 4.46 -30.15 -7.57
CA LYS A 424 4.62 -31.09 -6.46
C LYS A 424 6.09 -31.21 -6.06
N GLY A 425 6.42 -30.97 -4.79
CA GLY A 425 7.78 -31.04 -4.25
C GLY A 425 8.62 -29.78 -4.43
N ALA A 426 8.14 -28.74 -5.11
CA ALA A 426 8.79 -27.44 -5.18
C ALA A 426 8.43 -26.57 -3.94
N LYS A 427 9.32 -25.64 -3.60
CA LYS A 427 8.99 -24.60 -2.60
C LYS A 427 7.95 -23.66 -3.20
N PRO A 428 6.91 -23.28 -2.44
CA PRO A 428 5.99 -22.26 -2.89
C PRO A 428 6.71 -20.90 -3.02
N GLY A 429 6.25 -20.09 -3.96
CA GLY A 429 6.77 -18.77 -4.22
C GLY A 429 5.66 -17.85 -4.71
N THR A 430 5.98 -16.57 -4.80
CA THR A 430 5.08 -15.52 -5.27
C THR A 430 5.45 -15.04 -6.67
N ILE A 431 4.47 -14.52 -7.36
CA ILE A 431 4.61 -13.70 -8.56
C ILE A 431 4.10 -12.30 -8.26
N VAL A 432 4.73 -11.30 -8.86
CA VAL A 432 4.31 -9.90 -8.78
C VAL A 432 3.55 -9.56 -10.05
N ARG A 433 2.34 -9.04 -9.88
CA ARG A 433 1.50 -8.52 -10.96
C ARG A 433 1.58 -7.00 -11.02
N ALA A 434 1.49 -6.47 -12.24
CA ALA A 434 1.16 -5.08 -12.50
C ALA A 434 -0.19 -5.02 -13.20
N GLY A 435 -1.09 -4.19 -12.68
CA GLY A 435 -2.42 -3.94 -13.25
C GLY A 435 -2.53 -2.48 -13.72
N ILE A 436 -2.97 -2.27 -14.96
CA ILE A 436 -3.28 -0.96 -15.51
C ILE A 436 -4.79 -0.78 -15.57
N ALA A 437 -5.25 0.44 -15.28
CA ALA A 437 -6.60 0.90 -15.60
C ALA A 437 -6.52 2.28 -16.27
N ASP A 438 -7.33 2.51 -17.29
CA ASP A 438 -7.36 3.77 -18.04
C ASP A 438 -8.78 4.36 -18.03
N PHE A 439 -8.96 5.39 -17.21
CA PHE A 439 -10.20 6.15 -17.09
C PHE A 439 -10.23 7.41 -17.96
N THR A 440 -9.30 7.58 -18.87
CA THR A 440 -9.28 8.71 -19.84
C THR A 440 -10.24 8.48 -20.98
N SER A 441 -10.46 7.23 -21.37
CA SER A 441 -11.40 6.85 -22.42
C SER A 441 -12.85 6.86 -21.89
N PRO A 442 -13.85 7.36 -22.63
CA PRO A 442 -15.23 7.20 -22.25
C PRO A 442 -15.56 5.70 -22.16
N SER A 443 -16.18 5.27 -21.04
CA SER A 443 -16.68 3.90 -20.92
C SER A 443 -17.47 3.54 -22.18
N PRO A 444 -17.28 2.33 -22.76
CA PRO A 444 -18.14 1.90 -23.85
C PRO A 444 -19.58 1.99 -23.35
N THR A 445 -20.35 2.88 -23.95
CA THR A 445 -21.78 2.98 -23.68
C THR A 445 -22.37 1.61 -23.94
N ALA A 446 -23.03 1.01 -22.95
CA ALA A 446 -23.81 -0.18 -23.14
C ALA A 446 -24.74 0.08 -24.33
N GLY A 447 -24.50 -0.60 -25.45
CA GLY A 447 -25.30 -0.46 -26.64
C GLY A 447 -26.77 -0.72 -26.32
N PRO A 448 -27.71 -0.06 -26.98
CA PRO A 448 -29.13 -0.27 -26.73
C PRO A 448 -29.44 -1.74 -26.95
N GLY A 449 -29.93 -2.39 -25.88
CA GLY A 449 -30.36 -3.78 -25.94
C GLY A 449 -31.29 -3.97 -27.10
N THR A 450 -30.92 -4.80 -28.07
CA THR A 450 -31.82 -5.26 -29.13
C THR A 450 -32.89 -6.12 -28.48
N SER A 451 -34.03 -5.53 -28.25
CA SER A 451 -35.25 -6.29 -27.99
C SER A 451 -35.53 -7.19 -29.19
N ARG A 452 -35.50 -8.48 -28.99
CA ARG A 452 -36.20 -9.49 -29.75
C ARG A 452 -37.05 -10.35 -28.82
#